data_28ccecd4d74c7fb56bf8422d29f69f12
#
_entry.id   28ccecd4d74c7fb56bf8422d29f69f12
#
_cell.length_a   1.000
_cell.length_b   1.000
_cell.length_c   1.000
_cell.angle_alpha   90.00
_cell.angle_beta   90.00
_cell.angle_gamma   90.00
#
_symmetry.space_group_name_H-M   'P 1'
#
loop_
_entity.id
_entity.type
_entity.pdbx_description
1 polymer ?
#
loop_
_entity_poly.entity_id
_entity_poly.type
_entity_poly.pdbx_seq_one_letter_code
_entity_poly.pdbx_strand_id
1 'polypeptide(L)'
;WNAAYPSYFDGPTGGTGINISASQGAGHKRIARNEPVLIDYDPVLNGYMVDHTRIFSLGALSEKLNNAHQTALSIKRMFVKEAKPGVDGKDLYSKAVEMAQEAGLAAHFMGYKDQQVSFIGHGVGLELDELPVIARNYPLILQPGMVIAVEPKFVFPGEGTVGIEDTFLVTENGVEQFTTMDDAIQVL
;
A
#
# COMPACT_ATOMS: atom_id res chain seq x y z
N TRP A 1 10.02 -4.15 -12.17
CA TRP A 1 10.59 -3.68 -10.91
C TRP A 1 12.10 -3.67 -10.99
N ASN A 2 12.71 -2.55 -11.26
CA ASN A 2 14.16 -2.41 -11.31
C ASN A 2 14.51 -1.03 -10.78
N ALA A 3 14.42 -0.83 -9.47
CA ALA A 3 15.10 0.28 -8.86
C ALA A 3 16.60 0.03 -9.02
N ALA A 4 17.24 0.74 -9.92
CA ALA A 4 18.70 0.67 -10.08
C ALA A 4 19.43 1.29 -8.88
N TYR A 5 18.72 2.04 -8.04
CA TYR A 5 19.24 2.71 -6.85
C TYR A 5 18.19 2.71 -5.73
N PRO A 6 18.62 2.67 -4.45
CA PRO A 6 17.73 2.92 -3.35
C PRO A 6 17.04 4.27 -3.55
N SER A 7 15.73 4.28 -3.62
CA SER A 7 14.96 5.52 -3.53
C SER A 7 14.52 5.70 -2.07
N TYR A 8 14.25 6.92 -1.67
CA TYR A 8 13.70 7.22 -0.35
C TYR A 8 12.25 6.72 -0.21
N PHE A 9 11.65 6.29 -1.31
CA PHE A 9 10.33 5.66 -1.34
C PHE A 9 10.51 4.14 -1.33
N ASP A 10 10.46 3.55 -0.17
CA ASP A 10 10.59 2.10 0.01
C ASP A 10 9.26 1.36 -0.19
N GLY A 11 8.22 2.04 -0.68
CA GLY A 11 6.92 1.45 -0.97
C GLY A 11 6.93 0.50 -2.18
N PRO A 12 6.00 -0.46 -2.25
CA PRO A 12 5.91 -1.41 -3.35
C PRO A 12 5.25 -0.79 -4.58
N THR A 13 5.97 0.05 -5.28
CA THR A 13 5.57 0.67 -6.55
C THR A 13 6.00 -0.17 -7.75
N GLY A 14 5.34 0.02 -8.89
CA GLY A 14 5.71 -0.59 -10.17
C GLY A 14 6.27 0.43 -11.15
N GLY A 15 6.75 -0.08 -12.31
CA GLY A 15 7.25 0.76 -13.38
C GLY A 15 8.76 1.01 -13.34
N THR A 16 9.28 1.58 -14.42
CA THR A 16 10.73 1.79 -14.62
C THR A 16 11.17 3.23 -14.40
N GLY A 17 10.23 4.13 -14.07
CA GLY A 17 10.52 5.55 -13.92
C GLY A 17 10.98 6.22 -15.21
N ILE A 18 11.43 7.46 -15.11
CA ILE A 18 11.86 8.28 -16.26
C ILE A 18 13.38 8.40 -16.40
N ASN A 19 14.12 8.19 -15.33
CA ASN A 19 15.59 8.27 -15.30
C ASN A 19 16.16 7.63 -14.01
N ILE A 20 17.46 7.69 -13.84
CA ILE A 20 18.15 7.11 -12.68
C ILE A 20 17.70 7.73 -11.34
N SER A 21 17.43 9.03 -11.32
CA SER A 21 16.98 9.73 -10.09
C SER A 21 15.51 9.48 -9.77
N ALA A 22 14.71 9.09 -10.77
CA ALA A 22 13.31 8.66 -10.64
C ALA A 22 13.17 7.28 -11.30
N SER A 23 13.77 6.29 -10.66
CA SER A 23 13.96 4.94 -11.21
C SER A 23 12.75 4.01 -11.06
N GLN A 24 11.72 4.44 -10.34
CA GLN A 24 10.45 3.73 -10.13
C GLN A 24 9.26 4.62 -10.50
N GLY A 25 8.08 4.03 -10.60
CA GLY A 25 6.84 4.73 -10.87
C GLY A 25 6.62 5.06 -12.34
N ALA A 26 5.97 6.17 -12.58
CA ALA A 26 5.57 6.60 -13.92
C ALA A 26 6.76 6.77 -14.88
N GLY A 27 6.59 6.31 -16.10
CA GLY A 27 7.58 6.41 -17.17
C GLY A 27 6.90 6.74 -18.50
N HIS A 28 7.62 6.54 -19.60
CA HIS A 28 7.09 6.75 -20.97
C HIS A 28 6.36 5.54 -21.57
N LYS A 29 6.18 4.47 -20.79
CA LYS A 29 5.40 3.31 -21.22
C LYS A 29 3.95 3.72 -21.48
N ARG A 30 3.44 3.37 -22.66
CA ARG A 30 2.01 3.53 -22.93
C ARG A 30 1.20 2.53 -22.10
N ILE A 31 0.11 3.00 -21.52
CA ILE A 31 -0.87 2.15 -20.84
C ILE A 31 -1.49 1.22 -21.87
N ALA A 32 -1.43 -0.08 -21.61
CA ALA A 32 -2.03 -1.11 -22.44
C ALA A 32 -3.35 -1.62 -21.86
N ARG A 33 -4.09 -2.42 -22.66
CA ARG A 33 -5.29 -3.05 -22.13
C ARG A 33 -4.95 -4.21 -21.21
N ASN A 34 -5.81 -4.40 -20.20
CA ASN A 34 -5.75 -5.52 -19.26
C ASN A 34 -4.49 -5.53 -18.35
N GLU A 35 -3.88 -4.39 -18.15
CA GLU A 35 -2.82 -4.19 -17.15
C GLU A 35 -3.28 -3.24 -16.04
N PRO A 36 -2.80 -3.41 -14.80
CA PRO A 36 -3.12 -2.49 -13.72
C PRO A 36 -2.34 -1.19 -13.89
N VAL A 37 -3.04 -0.09 -13.67
CA VAL A 37 -2.47 1.25 -13.52
C VAL A 37 -2.66 1.64 -12.06
N LEU A 38 -1.59 1.57 -11.29
CA LEU A 38 -1.58 2.03 -9.91
C LEU A 38 -1.39 3.54 -9.93
N ILE A 39 -2.33 4.25 -9.34
CA ILE A 39 -2.25 5.69 -9.10
C ILE A 39 -2.10 5.91 -7.62
N ASP A 40 -0.92 6.36 -7.25
CA ASP A 40 -0.54 6.77 -5.92
C ASP A 40 -0.59 8.29 -5.86
N TYR A 41 -1.36 8.83 -4.94
CA TYR A 41 -1.74 10.24 -4.95
C TYR A 41 -1.71 10.85 -3.55
N ASP A 42 -0.82 11.81 -3.34
CA ASP A 42 -0.48 12.42 -2.07
C ASP A 42 -0.90 13.90 -2.00
N PRO A 43 -2.21 14.19 -1.92
CA PRO A 43 -2.67 15.56 -1.88
C PRO A 43 -2.26 16.26 -0.58
N VAL A 44 -1.94 17.53 -0.71
CA VAL A 44 -1.59 18.40 0.43
C VAL A 44 -2.69 19.42 0.64
N LEU A 45 -3.26 19.44 1.84
CA LEU A 45 -4.24 20.45 2.24
C LEU A 45 -3.76 21.18 3.51
N ASN A 46 -3.58 22.51 3.40
CA ASN A 46 -3.12 23.36 4.50
C ASN A 46 -1.79 22.90 5.14
N GLY A 47 -0.91 22.26 4.34
CA GLY A 47 0.39 21.76 4.80
C GLY A 47 0.36 20.33 5.38
N TYR A 48 -0.78 19.65 5.38
CA TYR A 48 -0.90 18.26 5.76
C TYR A 48 -1.15 17.37 4.55
N MET A 49 -0.46 16.22 4.51
CA MET A 49 -0.56 15.20 3.47
C MET A 49 -1.51 14.09 3.90
N VAL A 50 -2.11 13.44 2.93
CA VAL A 50 -2.69 12.10 3.04
C VAL A 50 -2.11 11.24 1.94
N ASP A 51 -2.06 9.93 2.14
CA ASP A 51 -1.57 8.97 1.17
C ASP A 51 -2.71 8.08 0.69
N HIS A 52 -2.78 7.83 -0.63
CA HIS A 52 -3.95 7.22 -1.23
C HIS A 52 -3.66 6.54 -2.56
N THR A 53 -3.75 5.23 -2.59
CA THR A 53 -3.58 4.45 -3.83
C THR A 53 -4.88 3.82 -4.30
N ARG A 54 -5.14 3.90 -5.62
CA ARG A 54 -6.21 3.17 -6.32
C ARG A 54 -5.71 2.52 -7.60
N ILE A 55 -6.39 1.46 -8.02
CA ILE A 55 -6.08 0.71 -9.22
C ILE A 55 -7.10 1.01 -10.31
N PHE A 56 -6.58 1.34 -11.49
CA PHE A 56 -7.33 1.55 -12.71
C PHE A 56 -6.90 0.52 -13.76
N SER A 57 -7.73 0.25 -14.77
CA SER A 57 -7.36 -0.58 -15.92
C SER A 57 -8.16 -0.23 -17.15
N LEU A 58 -7.56 -0.39 -18.33
CA LEU A 58 -8.28 -0.39 -19.60
C LEU A 58 -8.73 -1.82 -19.91
N GLY A 59 -10.00 -2.15 -19.60
CA GLY A 59 -10.51 -3.53 -19.70
C GLY A 59 -10.16 -4.39 -18.50
N ALA A 60 -10.62 -5.64 -18.49
CA ALA A 60 -10.56 -6.52 -17.31
C ALA A 60 -9.14 -6.99 -17.00
N LEU A 61 -8.77 -6.98 -15.74
CA LEU A 61 -7.55 -7.61 -15.24
C LEU A 61 -7.70 -9.14 -15.19
N SER A 62 -6.58 -9.86 -15.14
CA SER A 62 -6.58 -11.31 -14.93
C SER A 62 -7.20 -11.68 -13.58
N GLU A 63 -7.73 -12.89 -13.47
CA GLU A 63 -8.26 -13.42 -12.21
C GLU A 63 -7.22 -13.39 -11.09
N LYS A 64 -5.96 -13.70 -11.41
CA LYS A 64 -4.84 -13.62 -10.46
C LYS A 64 -4.68 -12.22 -9.86
N LEU A 65 -4.68 -11.17 -10.67
CA LEU A 65 -4.54 -9.79 -10.21
C LEU A 65 -5.77 -9.34 -9.42
N ASN A 66 -6.97 -9.72 -9.86
CA ASN A 66 -8.20 -9.45 -9.13
C ASN A 66 -8.19 -10.12 -7.73
N ASN A 67 -7.78 -11.39 -7.64
CA ASN A 67 -7.69 -12.12 -6.38
C ASN A 67 -6.66 -11.49 -5.43
N ALA A 68 -5.52 -11.05 -5.95
CA ALA A 68 -4.51 -10.34 -5.18
C ALA A 68 -5.05 -8.99 -4.64
N HIS A 69 -5.75 -8.23 -5.46
CA HIS A 69 -6.42 -7.01 -5.02
C HIS A 69 -7.46 -7.28 -3.93
N GLN A 70 -8.29 -8.32 -4.08
CA GLN A 70 -9.26 -8.70 -3.04
C GLN A 70 -8.58 -9.11 -1.73
N THR A 71 -7.39 -9.73 -1.81
CA THR A 71 -6.57 -10.03 -0.62
C THR A 71 -6.10 -8.75 0.06
N ALA A 72 -5.63 -7.75 -0.71
CA ALA A 72 -5.27 -6.43 -0.17
C ALA A 72 -6.45 -5.76 0.53
N LEU A 73 -7.65 -5.78 -0.08
CA LEU A 73 -8.86 -5.26 0.55
C LEU A 73 -9.22 -6.01 1.84
N SER A 74 -8.96 -7.31 1.89
CA SER A 74 -9.20 -8.10 3.11
C SER A 74 -8.25 -7.72 4.23
N ILE A 75 -6.98 -7.46 3.91
CA ILE A 75 -5.97 -6.95 4.85
C ILE A 75 -6.37 -5.56 5.37
N LYS A 76 -6.78 -4.64 4.49
CA LYS A 76 -7.32 -3.33 4.90
C LYS A 76 -8.51 -3.48 5.85
N ARG A 77 -9.47 -4.36 5.54
CA ARG A 77 -10.64 -4.62 6.41
C ARG A 77 -10.23 -5.20 7.77
N MET A 78 -9.22 -6.07 7.79
CA MET A 78 -8.65 -6.58 9.05
C MET A 78 -8.07 -5.42 9.86
N PHE A 79 -7.27 -4.54 9.24
CA PHE A 79 -6.74 -3.35 9.90
C PHE A 79 -7.84 -2.49 10.50
N VAL A 80 -8.84 -2.09 9.71
CA VAL A 80 -9.98 -1.26 10.16
C VAL A 80 -10.71 -1.90 11.36
N LYS A 81 -10.84 -3.22 11.36
CA LYS A 81 -11.53 -3.97 12.44
C LYS A 81 -10.71 -4.03 13.72
N GLU A 82 -9.40 -4.15 13.62
CA GLU A 82 -8.55 -4.49 14.76
C GLU A 82 -7.70 -3.34 15.30
N ALA A 83 -7.38 -2.36 14.45
CA ALA A 83 -6.60 -1.21 14.86
C ALA A 83 -7.41 -0.32 15.83
N LYS A 84 -6.85 -0.13 17.01
CA LYS A 84 -7.38 0.74 18.08
C LYS A 84 -6.28 1.03 19.08
N PRO A 85 -6.44 2.02 19.95
CA PRO A 85 -5.48 2.29 21.03
C PRO A 85 -5.13 1.04 21.84
N GLY A 86 -3.83 0.85 22.10
CA GLY A 86 -3.29 -0.29 22.83
C GLY A 86 -2.92 -1.52 21.99
N VAL A 87 -3.30 -1.57 20.71
CA VAL A 87 -2.87 -2.63 19.79
C VAL A 87 -1.43 -2.38 19.34
N ASP A 88 -0.61 -3.43 19.29
CA ASP A 88 0.73 -3.35 18.71
C ASP A 88 0.67 -3.44 17.17
N GLY A 89 1.23 -2.45 16.48
CA GLY A 89 1.34 -2.42 15.02
C GLY A 89 2.07 -3.64 14.44
N LYS A 90 3.03 -4.19 15.18
CA LYS A 90 3.71 -5.44 14.82
C LYS A 90 2.73 -6.62 14.68
N ASP A 91 1.72 -6.71 15.54
CA ASP A 91 0.72 -7.77 15.46
C ASP A 91 -0.17 -7.60 14.22
N LEU A 92 -0.53 -6.36 13.88
CA LEU A 92 -1.26 -6.05 12.65
C LEU A 92 -0.44 -6.42 11.40
N TYR A 93 0.86 -6.08 11.40
CA TYR A 93 1.77 -6.49 10.33
C TYR A 93 1.86 -8.03 10.20
N SER A 94 2.07 -8.74 11.30
CA SER A 94 2.18 -10.19 11.31
C SER A 94 0.95 -10.86 10.73
N LYS A 95 -0.23 -10.37 11.12
CA LYS A 95 -1.51 -10.86 10.62
C LYS A 95 -1.71 -10.57 9.13
N ALA A 96 -1.28 -9.42 8.63
CA ALA A 96 -1.30 -9.13 7.20
C ALA A 96 -0.42 -10.11 6.39
N VAL A 97 0.76 -10.45 6.92
CA VAL A 97 1.65 -11.45 6.32
C VAL A 97 1.01 -12.84 6.31
N GLU A 98 0.38 -13.26 7.42
CA GLU A 98 -0.36 -14.54 7.50
C GLU A 98 -1.48 -14.59 6.44
N MET A 99 -2.29 -13.55 6.31
CA MET A 99 -3.34 -13.46 5.29
C MET A 99 -2.80 -13.58 3.87
N ALA A 100 -1.66 -12.93 3.58
CA ALA A 100 -0.99 -13.06 2.29
C ALA A 100 -0.46 -14.48 2.04
N GLN A 101 0.04 -15.17 3.09
CA GLN A 101 0.48 -16.57 3.01
C GLN A 101 -0.69 -17.52 2.75
N GLU A 102 -1.79 -17.38 3.48
CA GLU A 102 -3.01 -18.17 3.31
C GLU A 102 -3.60 -18.04 1.90
N ALA A 103 -3.49 -16.84 1.30
CA ALA A 103 -3.89 -16.59 -0.08
C ALA A 103 -2.89 -17.14 -1.13
N GLY A 104 -1.76 -17.71 -0.72
CA GLY A 104 -0.70 -18.19 -1.62
C GLY A 104 0.09 -17.05 -2.29
N LEU A 105 0.04 -15.84 -1.74
CA LEU A 105 0.61 -14.63 -2.32
C LEU A 105 1.85 -14.10 -1.58
N ALA A 106 2.40 -14.87 -0.64
CA ALA A 106 3.51 -14.44 0.23
C ALA A 106 4.72 -13.90 -0.56
N ALA A 107 5.08 -14.52 -1.69
CA ALA A 107 6.22 -14.09 -2.50
C ALA A 107 6.01 -12.75 -3.24
N HIS A 108 4.78 -12.24 -3.25
CA HIS A 108 4.37 -11.02 -3.96
C HIS A 108 3.96 -9.89 -3.02
N PHE A 109 3.84 -10.18 -1.73
CA PHE A 109 3.32 -9.23 -0.75
C PHE A 109 4.36 -8.17 -0.40
N MET A 110 4.00 -6.89 -0.50
CA MET A 110 4.85 -5.73 -0.23
C MET A 110 6.18 -5.74 -1.00
N GLY A 111 6.16 -6.21 -2.25
CA GLY A 111 7.31 -6.39 -3.11
C GLY A 111 7.38 -7.82 -3.68
N TYR A 112 8.51 -8.19 -4.29
CA TYR A 112 8.69 -9.52 -4.89
C TYR A 112 9.96 -10.18 -4.39
N LYS A 113 9.85 -11.35 -3.79
CA LYS A 113 10.96 -12.17 -3.24
C LYS A 113 11.84 -11.36 -2.28
N ASP A 114 13.13 -11.26 -2.57
CA ASP A 114 14.16 -10.56 -1.80
C ASP A 114 14.05 -9.03 -1.82
N GLN A 115 13.15 -8.50 -2.63
CA GLN A 115 12.86 -7.06 -2.72
C GLN A 115 11.58 -6.65 -1.96
N GLN A 116 11.09 -7.50 -1.09
CA GLN A 116 9.94 -7.18 -0.23
C GLN A 116 10.36 -6.23 0.89
N VAL A 117 9.55 -5.20 1.13
CA VAL A 117 9.67 -4.34 2.31
C VAL A 117 8.99 -4.99 3.52
N SER A 118 9.42 -4.62 4.72
CA SER A 118 8.97 -5.26 5.97
C SER A 118 8.00 -4.39 6.77
N PHE A 119 7.18 -3.60 6.09
CA PHE A 119 6.11 -2.78 6.67
C PHE A 119 4.85 -2.84 5.80
N ILE A 120 3.72 -2.40 6.34
CA ILE A 120 2.43 -2.28 5.62
C ILE A 120 1.79 -0.92 5.83
N GLY A 121 2.43 -0.02 6.53
CA GLY A 121 1.91 1.33 6.77
C GLY A 121 2.90 2.18 7.53
N HIS A 122 2.75 3.48 7.40
CA HIS A 122 3.61 4.50 7.98
C HIS A 122 2.78 5.71 8.43
N GLY A 123 3.36 6.54 9.28
CA GLY A 123 2.80 7.84 9.62
C GLY A 123 2.80 8.73 8.38
N VAL A 124 1.80 9.60 8.30
CA VAL A 124 1.67 10.60 7.24
C VAL A 124 1.05 11.87 7.83
N GLY A 125 1.53 13.01 7.38
CA GLY A 125 1.00 14.29 7.85
C GLY A 125 1.85 15.46 7.40
N LEU A 126 2.88 15.82 8.16
CA LEU A 126 3.80 16.89 7.74
C LEU A 126 4.82 16.40 6.71
N GLU A 127 5.15 15.12 6.75
CA GLU A 127 5.96 14.43 5.75
C GLU A 127 5.12 13.28 5.17
N LEU A 128 5.48 12.84 3.96
CA LEU A 128 4.80 11.71 3.32
C LEU A 128 5.05 10.43 4.09
N ASP A 129 6.30 10.17 4.45
CA ASP A 129 6.73 9.07 5.29
C ASP A 129 7.29 9.60 6.61
N GLU A 130 6.53 9.41 7.67
CA GLU A 130 6.96 9.78 9.03
C GLU A 130 6.67 8.64 10.02
N LEU A 131 7.16 8.76 11.25
CA LEU A 131 6.80 7.83 12.30
C LEU A 131 5.34 8.08 12.75
N PRO A 132 4.62 7.02 13.15
CA PRO A 132 5.07 5.63 13.39
C PRO A 132 5.04 4.73 12.16
N VAL A 133 5.68 3.54 12.22
CA VAL A 133 5.66 2.55 11.14
C VAL A 133 5.05 1.23 11.62
N ILE A 134 4.13 0.68 10.85
CA ILE A 134 3.56 -0.66 11.09
C ILE A 134 4.42 -1.71 10.38
N ALA A 135 5.35 -2.31 11.12
CA ALA A 135 6.41 -3.11 10.55
C ALA A 135 6.80 -4.33 11.41
N ARG A 136 7.53 -5.26 10.79
CA ARG A 136 7.97 -6.53 11.41
C ARG A 136 8.71 -6.36 12.74
N ASN A 137 9.65 -5.44 12.79
CA ASN A 137 10.60 -5.31 13.91
C ASN A 137 10.50 -3.96 14.61
N TYR A 138 9.38 -3.28 14.46
CA TYR A 138 9.14 -1.98 15.06
C TYR A 138 7.97 -2.10 16.04
N PRO A 139 8.23 -2.17 17.35
CA PRO A 139 7.17 -2.19 18.34
C PRO A 139 6.47 -0.82 18.35
N LEU A 140 5.18 -0.83 18.10
CA LEU A 140 4.36 0.35 18.03
C LEU A 140 3.03 0.10 18.71
N ILE A 141 2.81 0.70 19.85
CA ILE A 141 1.49 0.72 20.47
C ILE A 141 0.69 1.88 19.91
N LEU A 142 -0.40 1.56 19.20
CA LEU A 142 -1.29 2.56 18.63
C LEU A 142 -1.87 3.46 19.73
N GLN A 143 -1.90 4.77 19.47
CA GLN A 143 -2.43 5.79 20.35
C GLN A 143 -3.41 6.69 19.60
N PRO A 144 -4.41 7.26 20.29
CA PRO A 144 -5.29 8.25 19.68
C PRO A 144 -4.51 9.43 19.10
N GLY A 145 -4.94 9.93 17.96
CA GLY A 145 -4.31 11.04 17.25
C GLY A 145 -3.22 10.64 16.26
N MET A 146 -2.77 9.39 16.23
CA MET A 146 -1.87 8.91 15.18
C MET A 146 -2.60 8.90 13.83
N VAL A 147 -1.94 9.42 12.80
CA VAL A 147 -2.41 9.36 11.40
C VAL A 147 -1.49 8.41 10.65
N ILE A 148 -2.07 7.40 10.03
CA ILE A 148 -1.32 6.26 9.45
C ILE A 148 -1.89 5.94 8.07
N ALA A 149 -1.02 5.91 7.05
CA ALA A 149 -1.30 5.30 5.77
C ALA A 149 -1.11 3.78 5.87
N VAL A 150 -2.03 3.01 5.29
CA VAL A 150 -1.97 1.54 5.28
C VAL A 150 -2.12 1.05 3.86
N GLU A 151 -1.08 0.36 3.36
CA GLU A 151 -0.84 0.16 1.93
C GLU A 151 -0.58 -1.30 1.51
N PRO A 152 -1.41 -2.28 1.84
CA PRO A 152 -1.18 -3.65 1.38
C PRO A 152 -1.19 -3.74 -0.15
N LYS A 153 -0.03 -4.03 -0.72
CA LYS A 153 0.20 -4.11 -2.18
C LYS A 153 0.82 -5.46 -2.56
N PHE A 154 0.56 -5.92 -3.79
CA PHE A 154 1.12 -7.15 -4.36
C PHE A 154 1.77 -6.87 -5.70
N VAL A 155 3.04 -7.28 -5.84
CA VAL A 155 3.87 -7.01 -7.02
C VAL A 155 4.04 -8.26 -7.87
N PHE A 156 3.66 -8.18 -9.13
CA PHE A 156 3.81 -9.25 -10.13
C PHE A 156 4.74 -8.77 -11.25
N PRO A 157 6.03 -9.20 -11.24
CA PRO A 157 6.98 -8.79 -12.27
C PRO A 157 6.48 -9.09 -13.67
N GLY A 158 6.51 -8.10 -14.55
CA GLY A 158 6.01 -8.20 -15.92
C GLY A 158 4.49 -8.03 -16.08
N GLU A 159 3.72 -8.01 -15.00
CA GLU A 159 2.25 -7.85 -15.05
C GLU A 159 1.78 -6.56 -14.36
N GLY A 160 2.44 -6.13 -13.30
CA GLY A 160 2.15 -4.89 -12.58
C GLY A 160 1.97 -5.06 -11.08
N THR A 161 1.50 -4.01 -10.44
CA THR A 161 1.21 -3.96 -9.00
C THR A 161 -0.29 -3.72 -8.79
N VAL A 162 -0.88 -4.46 -7.85
CA VAL A 162 -2.24 -4.24 -7.38
C VAL A 162 -2.26 -4.15 -5.86
N GLY A 163 -3.19 -3.39 -5.34
CA GLY A 163 -3.33 -3.17 -3.91
C GLY A 163 -4.23 -1.98 -3.63
N ILE A 164 -4.16 -1.50 -2.42
CA ILE A 164 -4.97 -0.38 -1.93
C ILE A 164 -4.14 0.41 -0.93
N GLU A 165 -4.38 1.69 -0.82
CA GLU A 165 -3.83 2.51 0.25
C GLU A 165 -4.86 3.52 0.71
N ASP A 166 -4.94 3.68 2.01
CA ASP A 166 -5.80 4.69 2.64
C ASP A 166 -5.16 5.22 3.91
N THR A 167 -5.41 6.50 4.17
CA THR A 167 -5.00 7.19 5.40
C THR A 167 -6.08 7.08 6.46
N PHE A 168 -5.67 6.73 7.67
CA PHE A 168 -6.53 6.53 8.84
C PHE A 168 -6.08 7.37 10.03
N LEU A 169 -7.04 7.97 10.72
CA LEU A 169 -6.85 8.52 12.06
C LEU A 169 -7.13 7.45 13.12
N VAL A 170 -6.22 7.21 14.04
CA VAL A 170 -6.50 6.41 15.24
C VAL A 170 -7.33 7.27 16.21
N THR A 171 -8.56 6.84 16.46
CA THR A 171 -9.50 7.47 17.41
C THR A 171 -9.43 6.82 18.78
N GLU A 172 -10.22 7.26 19.73
CA GLU A 172 -10.29 6.63 21.08
C GLU A 172 -10.76 5.16 21.06
N ASN A 173 -11.50 4.73 20.02
CA ASN A 173 -12.16 3.41 20.00
C ASN A 173 -11.85 2.56 18.78
N GLY A 174 -11.07 3.06 17.81
CA GLY A 174 -10.79 2.39 16.56
C GLY A 174 -10.06 3.29 15.59
N VAL A 175 -10.38 3.21 14.29
CA VAL A 175 -9.83 4.09 13.26
C VAL A 175 -10.93 4.74 12.43
N GLU A 176 -10.66 5.96 11.95
CA GLU A 176 -11.47 6.71 11.01
C GLU A 176 -10.70 6.88 9.70
N GLN A 177 -11.31 6.52 8.57
CA GLN A 177 -10.70 6.63 7.25
C GLN A 177 -10.88 8.05 6.69
N PHE A 178 -9.80 8.70 6.27
CA PHE A 178 -9.84 10.03 5.65
C PHE A 178 -10.05 9.97 4.13
N THR A 179 -9.52 8.96 3.48
CA THR A 179 -9.60 8.78 2.02
C THR A 179 -10.77 7.86 1.67
N THR A 180 -11.75 8.33 0.91
CA THR A 180 -13.07 7.69 0.76
C THR A 180 -13.45 7.30 -0.68
N MET A 181 -12.49 7.24 -1.60
CA MET A 181 -12.75 6.76 -2.95
C MET A 181 -13.08 5.25 -2.95
N ASP A 182 -13.88 4.80 -3.91
CA ASP A 182 -14.22 3.38 -4.07
C ASP A 182 -12.98 2.49 -4.13
N ASP A 183 -13.01 1.40 -3.38
CA ASP A 183 -11.91 0.43 -3.26
C ASP A 183 -11.80 -0.51 -4.47
N ALA A 184 -12.83 -0.61 -5.30
CA ALA A 184 -12.82 -1.51 -6.44
C ALA A 184 -11.83 -1.06 -7.52
N ILE A 185 -11.29 -2.01 -8.28
CA ILE A 185 -10.54 -1.70 -9.49
C ILE A 185 -11.45 -0.95 -10.46
N GLN A 186 -11.04 0.26 -10.85
CA GLN A 186 -11.79 1.10 -11.79
C GLN A 186 -11.51 0.65 -13.22
N VAL A 187 -12.45 -0.06 -13.83
CA VAL A 187 -12.33 -0.56 -15.22
C VAL A 187 -12.92 0.47 -16.18
N LEU A 188 -12.11 0.95 -17.13
CA LEU A 188 -12.43 1.96 -18.16
C LEU A 188 -12.61 1.33 -19.53
#